data_e3a079bae08525fa80af253e36273d39
#
_entry.id   e3a079bae08525fa80af253e36273d39
#
_cell.length_a   1.000
_cell.length_b   1.000
_cell.length_c   1.000
_cell.angle_alpha   90.00
_cell.angle_beta   90.00
_cell.angle_gamma   90.00
#
_symmetry.space_group_name_H-M   'P 1'
#
loop_
_entity.id
_entity.type
_entity.pdbx_description
1 polymer ?
#
loop_
_entity_poly.entity_id
_entity_poly.type
_entity_poly.pdbx_seq_one_letter_code
_entity_poly.pdbx_strand_id
1 'polypeptide(L)'
;MIYIENLECLIKPGLFGGQGDLRRTEFDIRNSQIFCNKIPVDIVFLGDSITHFWEVEEYFKEYGIVVNRGIGGEVAHLAVKRFQADVVQLSPKICVMMVGINNTWILDGCKTEAERTSLENEIMEIYDSSYREILAQAKAAEIKMLICSITPIHHQPEFRKHFIVRANKLIQALCEEHEVPYVDYYSKMLASDGITMEESLSWDGVHPHVGGYNIMKT
;
A
#
# COMPACT_ATOMS: atom_id res chain seq x y z
N MET A 1 -2.68 -8.05 -39.07
CA MET A 1 -3.23 -7.99 -37.69
C MET A 1 -2.23 -8.72 -36.80
N ILE A 2 -1.62 -8.05 -35.83
CA ILE A 2 -0.71 -8.70 -34.89
C ILE A 2 -1.59 -9.38 -33.85
N TYR A 3 -1.54 -10.69 -33.77
CA TYR A 3 -2.21 -11.47 -32.72
C TYR A 3 -1.34 -11.44 -31.47
N ILE A 4 -1.91 -11.04 -30.33
CA ILE A 4 -1.24 -11.04 -29.03
C ILE A 4 -1.88 -12.16 -28.20
N GLU A 5 -1.12 -13.21 -27.94
CA GLU A 5 -1.57 -14.32 -27.10
C GLU A 5 -1.93 -13.84 -25.68
N ASN A 6 -2.96 -14.44 -25.12
CA ASN A 6 -3.44 -14.25 -23.74
C ASN A 6 -4.01 -12.85 -23.43
N LEU A 7 -4.20 -11.95 -24.40
CA LEU A 7 -4.77 -10.64 -24.12
C LEU A 7 -6.20 -10.74 -23.55
N GLU A 8 -6.97 -11.71 -24.01
CA GLU A 8 -8.32 -12.00 -23.50
C GLU A 8 -8.35 -12.52 -22.06
N CYS A 9 -7.22 -13.07 -21.58
CA CYS A 9 -7.09 -13.57 -20.20
C CYS A 9 -6.67 -12.47 -19.23
N LEU A 10 -6.38 -11.25 -19.71
CA LEU A 10 -5.93 -10.15 -18.86
C LEU A 10 -7.04 -9.71 -17.90
N ILE A 11 -6.72 -9.75 -16.60
CA ILE A 11 -7.61 -9.27 -15.55
C ILE A 11 -7.56 -7.75 -15.49
N LYS A 12 -8.71 -7.11 -15.62
CA LYS A 12 -8.89 -5.65 -15.48
C LYS A 12 -10.00 -5.42 -14.47
N PRO A 13 -9.71 -4.78 -13.31
CA PRO A 13 -10.69 -4.61 -12.25
C PRO A 13 -11.76 -3.55 -12.56
N GLY A 14 -11.58 -2.77 -13.62
CA GLY A 14 -12.45 -1.67 -13.95
C GLY A 14 -12.12 -0.38 -13.18
N LEU A 15 -13.01 0.60 -13.28
CA LEU A 15 -12.89 1.87 -12.59
C LEU A 15 -13.68 1.84 -11.30
N PHE A 16 -13.16 2.49 -10.25
CA PHE A 16 -13.75 2.51 -8.91
C PHE A 16 -14.41 3.86 -8.57
N GLY A 17 -14.21 4.87 -9.44
CA GLY A 17 -14.57 6.26 -9.23
C GLY A 17 -13.51 7.02 -8.42
N GLY A 18 -13.04 8.14 -8.95
CA GLY A 18 -12.11 9.02 -8.26
C GLY A 18 -10.76 9.20 -8.95
N GLN A 19 -9.84 9.87 -8.24
CA GLN A 19 -8.54 10.28 -8.80
C GLN A 19 -7.62 9.10 -9.16
N GLY A 20 -7.81 7.95 -8.52
CA GLY A 20 -7.01 6.75 -8.75
C GLY A 20 -7.25 6.06 -10.11
N ASP A 21 -8.39 6.33 -10.76
CA ASP A 21 -8.82 5.62 -11.97
C ASP A 21 -7.88 5.81 -13.16
N LEU A 22 -7.28 6.99 -13.32
CA LEU A 22 -6.30 7.23 -14.39
C LEU A 22 -5.07 6.35 -14.20
N ARG A 23 -4.56 6.25 -12.98
CA ARG A 23 -3.42 5.40 -12.65
C ARG A 23 -3.78 3.92 -12.79
N ARG A 24 -5.02 3.56 -12.45
CA ARG A 24 -5.55 2.21 -12.65
C ARG A 24 -5.56 1.84 -14.14
N THR A 25 -6.02 2.73 -14.99
CA THR A 25 -6.01 2.52 -16.46
C THR A 25 -4.59 2.37 -17.02
N GLU A 26 -3.64 3.19 -16.52
CA GLU A 26 -2.23 3.06 -16.86
C GLU A 26 -1.68 1.68 -16.49
N PHE A 27 -2.04 1.16 -15.31
CA PHE A 27 -1.63 -0.17 -14.90
C PHE A 27 -2.21 -1.28 -15.78
N ASP A 28 -3.44 -1.15 -16.28
CA ASP A 28 -4.00 -2.13 -17.23
C ASP A 28 -3.15 -2.22 -18.50
N ILE A 29 -2.65 -1.08 -19.00
CA ILE A 29 -1.74 -1.03 -20.15
C ILE A 29 -0.40 -1.68 -19.82
N ARG A 30 0.20 -1.34 -18.67
CA ARG A 30 1.50 -1.89 -18.23
C ARG A 30 1.39 -3.38 -17.92
N ASN A 31 0.32 -3.81 -17.25
CA ASN A 31 0.06 -5.21 -16.94
C ASN A 31 -0.08 -6.05 -18.21
N SER A 32 -0.75 -5.52 -19.26
CA SER A 32 -0.86 -6.23 -20.53
C SER A 32 0.51 -6.52 -21.17
N GLN A 33 1.44 -5.56 -21.07
CA GLN A 33 2.78 -5.74 -21.61
C GLN A 33 3.57 -6.80 -20.84
N ILE A 34 3.47 -6.82 -19.52
CA ILE A 34 4.13 -7.81 -18.66
C ILE A 34 3.52 -9.19 -18.89
N PHE A 35 2.20 -9.29 -18.76
CA PHE A 35 1.47 -10.56 -18.81
C PHE A 35 1.55 -11.24 -20.18
N CYS A 36 1.23 -10.53 -21.26
CA CYS A 36 1.21 -11.11 -22.59
C CYS A 36 2.62 -11.48 -23.11
N ASN A 37 3.65 -10.73 -22.69
CA ASN A 37 5.03 -11.05 -23.06
C ASN A 37 5.73 -11.98 -22.06
N LYS A 38 5.03 -12.44 -21.01
CA LYS A 38 5.57 -13.35 -19.99
C LYS A 38 6.84 -12.79 -19.35
N ILE A 39 6.87 -11.46 -19.10
CA ILE A 39 8.01 -10.81 -18.45
C ILE A 39 8.02 -11.26 -16.98
N PRO A 40 9.10 -11.87 -16.48
CA PRO A 40 9.15 -12.28 -15.08
C PRO A 40 9.16 -11.06 -14.17
N VAL A 41 8.38 -11.10 -13.10
CA VAL A 41 8.36 -10.05 -12.07
C VAL A 41 8.90 -10.64 -10.78
N ASP A 42 9.92 -10.01 -10.21
CA ASP A 42 10.49 -10.45 -8.93
C ASP A 42 9.76 -9.82 -7.75
N ILE A 43 9.52 -8.50 -7.81
CA ILE A 43 8.90 -7.77 -6.70
C ILE A 43 7.82 -6.82 -7.24
N VAL A 44 6.64 -6.83 -6.61
CA VAL A 44 5.62 -5.79 -6.77
C VAL A 44 5.53 -4.96 -5.49
N PHE A 45 5.59 -3.64 -5.61
CA PHE A 45 5.25 -2.70 -4.55
C PHE A 45 3.81 -2.24 -4.72
N LEU A 46 2.92 -2.65 -3.83
CA LEU A 46 1.50 -2.27 -3.80
C LEU A 46 1.27 -1.24 -2.70
N GLY A 47 0.62 -0.12 -3.00
CA GLY A 47 0.37 0.89 -1.99
C GLY A 47 -0.33 2.14 -2.50
N ASP A 48 -0.28 3.16 -1.67
CA ASP A 48 -0.88 4.48 -1.91
C ASP A 48 0.10 5.48 -2.55
N SER A 49 -0.07 6.79 -2.27
CA SER A 49 0.79 7.86 -2.80
C SER A 49 2.25 7.73 -2.37
N ILE A 50 2.52 7.21 -1.17
CA ILE A 50 3.89 7.03 -0.69
C ILE A 50 4.62 6.00 -1.56
N THR A 51 3.96 4.90 -1.91
CA THR A 51 4.49 3.93 -2.87
C THR A 51 4.53 4.51 -4.29
N HIS A 52 3.49 5.26 -4.70
CA HIS A 52 3.41 5.86 -6.03
C HIS A 52 4.61 6.78 -6.34
N PHE A 53 5.02 7.59 -5.38
CA PHE A 53 6.11 8.56 -5.56
C PHE A 53 7.51 7.97 -5.32
N TRP A 54 7.60 6.71 -4.88
CA TRP A 54 8.87 6.06 -4.65
C TRP A 54 9.41 5.44 -5.95
N GLU A 55 10.64 5.75 -6.31
CA GLU A 55 11.34 5.16 -7.46
C GLU A 55 11.81 3.74 -7.14
N VAL A 56 10.85 2.85 -6.82
CA VAL A 56 11.15 1.50 -6.34
C VAL A 56 11.94 0.68 -7.36
N GLU A 57 11.70 0.89 -8.66
CA GLU A 57 12.41 0.22 -9.72
C GLU A 57 13.92 0.52 -9.66
N GLU A 58 14.31 1.74 -9.32
CA GLU A 58 15.71 2.14 -9.18
C GLU A 58 16.29 1.79 -7.79
N TYR A 59 15.47 1.94 -6.74
CA TYR A 59 15.91 1.64 -5.38
C TYR A 59 16.19 0.16 -5.14
N PHE A 60 15.49 -0.74 -5.85
CA PHE A 60 15.56 -2.19 -5.64
C PHE A 60 15.97 -2.98 -6.89
N LYS A 61 16.57 -2.33 -7.90
CA LYS A 61 17.01 -2.95 -9.15
C LYS A 61 17.97 -4.14 -8.98
N GLU A 62 18.72 -4.16 -7.90
CA GLU A 62 19.64 -5.26 -7.58
C GLU A 62 18.92 -6.57 -7.26
N TYR A 63 17.61 -6.53 -6.95
CA TYR A 63 16.81 -7.72 -6.63
C TYR A 63 16.01 -8.28 -7.82
N GLY A 64 16.21 -7.72 -9.01
CA GLY A 64 15.56 -8.18 -10.23
C GLY A 64 14.55 -7.19 -10.81
N ILE A 65 13.50 -7.71 -11.44
CA ILE A 65 12.45 -6.88 -12.06
C ILE A 65 11.45 -6.45 -10.98
N VAL A 66 11.48 -5.16 -10.68
CA VAL A 66 10.63 -4.51 -9.68
C VAL A 66 9.55 -3.70 -10.37
N VAL A 67 8.34 -3.72 -9.84
CA VAL A 67 7.17 -3.07 -10.43
C VAL A 67 6.45 -2.23 -9.40
N ASN A 68 6.28 -0.92 -9.67
CA ASN A 68 5.49 -0.01 -8.84
C ASN A 68 4.00 -0.12 -9.18
N ARG A 69 3.19 -0.43 -8.16
CA ARG A 69 1.72 -0.43 -8.20
C ARG A 69 1.12 0.45 -7.11
N GLY A 70 1.76 1.60 -6.84
CA GLY A 70 1.24 2.65 -5.97
C GLY A 70 0.22 3.53 -6.67
N ILE A 71 -0.88 3.86 -6.00
CA ILE A 71 -1.92 4.79 -6.47
C ILE A 71 -2.14 5.88 -5.42
N GLY A 72 -1.94 7.14 -5.80
CA GLY A 72 -2.21 8.27 -4.91
C GLY A 72 -3.66 8.28 -4.40
N GLY A 73 -3.85 8.46 -3.09
CA GLY A 73 -5.16 8.45 -2.46
C GLY A 73 -5.76 7.06 -2.20
N GLU A 74 -5.04 5.98 -2.48
CA GLU A 74 -5.54 4.61 -2.29
C GLU A 74 -5.88 4.31 -0.83
N VAL A 75 -6.98 3.59 -0.65
CA VAL A 75 -7.46 3.09 0.63
C VAL A 75 -7.49 1.55 0.64
N ALA A 76 -7.42 0.94 1.81
CA ALA A 76 -7.22 -0.51 1.94
C ALA A 76 -8.23 -1.36 1.15
N HIS A 77 -9.52 -1.04 1.21
CA HIS A 77 -10.55 -1.82 0.52
C HIS A 77 -10.52 -1.68 -1.03
N LEU A 78 -9.92 -0.61 -1.57
CA LEU A 78 -9.71 -0.47 -3.02
C LEU A 78 -8.47 -1.26 -3.47
N ALA A 79 -7.43 -1.33 -2.64
CA ALA A 79 -6.28 -2.20 -2.90
C ALA A 79 -6.70 -3.67 -3.07
N VAL A 80 -7.65 -4.16 -2.25
CA VAL A 80 -8.24 -5.51 -2.39
C VAL A 80 -8.81 -5.72 -3.79
N LYS A 81 -9.61 -4.77 -4.30
CA LYS A 81 -10.31 -4.90 -5.60
C LYS A 81 -9.35 -5.04 -6.79
N ARG A 82 -8.14 -4.49 -6.68
CA ARG A 82 -7.16 -4.54 -7.76
C ARG A 82 -6.01 -5.53 -7.52
N PHE A 83 -6.00 -6.24 -6.39
CA PHE A 83 -4.91 -7.15 -6.04
C PHE A 83 -4.71 -8.25 -7.08
N GLN A 84 -5.81 -8.83 -7.59
CA GLN A 84 -5.75 -9.83 -8.67
C GLN A 84 -5.09 -9.28 -9.94
N ALA A 85 -5.44 -8.06 -10.34
CA ALA A 85 -4.93 -7.45 -11.57
C ALA A 85 -3.49 -6.94 -11.43
N ASP A 86 -3.14 -6.35 -10.28
CA ASP A 86 -1.89 -5.61 -10.11
C ASP A 86 -0.79 -6.44 -9.46
N VAL A 87 -1.16 -7.57 -8.86
CA VAL A 87 -0.22 -8.45 -8.17
C VAL A 87 -0.34 -9.88 -8.68
N VAL A 88 -1.49 -10.55 -8.48
CA VAL A 88 -1.61 -11.99 -8.72
C VAL A 88 -1.33 -12.38 -10.15
N GLN A 89 -1.94 -11.70 -11.14
CA GLN A 89 -1.71 -12.04 -12.56
C GLN A 89 -0.28 -11.78 -13.04
N LEU A 90 0.49 -10.95 -12.31
CA LEU A 90 1.91 -10.69 -12.62
C LEU A 90 2.83 -11.76 -12.02
N SER A 91 2.29 -12.60 -11.14
CA SER A 91 2.98 -13.73 -10.51
C SER A 91 4.36 -13.36 -9.90
N PRO A 92 4.46 -12.30 -9.08
CA PRO A 92 5.73 -11.91 -8.49
C PRO A 92 6.19 -12.93 -7.44
N LYS A 93 7.49 -12.99 -7.18
CA LYS A 93 8.02 -13.77 -6.04
C LYS A 93 7.63 -13.14 -4.71
N ILE A 94 7.62 -11.81 -4.66
CA ILE A 94 7.37 -11.02 -3.44
C ILE A 94 6.42 -9.85 -3.77
N CYS A 95 5.47 -9.60 -2.88
CA CYS A 95 4.70 -8.35 -2.86
C CYS A 95 5.00 -7.60 -1.57
N VAL A 96 5.48 -6.37 -1.70
CA VAL A 96 5.66 -5.42 -0.59
C VAL A 96 4.43 -4.52 -0.56
N MET A 97 3.71 -4.51 0.55
CA MET A 97 2.46 -3.74 0.66
C MET A 97 2.51 -2.71 1.78
N MET A 98 2.16 -1.47 1.44
CA MET A 98 1.94 -0.37 2.37
C MET A 98 0.72 0.43 1.93
N VAL A 99 -0.39 0.33 2.66
CA VAL A 99 -1.63 1.06 2.39
C VAL A 99 -2.38 1.32 3.69
N GLY A 100 -3.07 2.45 3.78
CA GLY A 100 -3.92 2.72 4.94
C GLY A 100 -3.97 4.18 5.37
N ILE A 101 -2.92 4.97 5.17
CA ILE A 101 -2.90 6.37 5.60
C ILE A 101 -4.13 7.15 5.10
N ASN A 102 -4.59 6.88 3.88
CA ASN A 102 -5.72 7.59 3.29
C ASN A 102 -7.07 7.24 3.91
N ASN A 103 -7.22 6.08 4.54
CA ASN A 103 -8.41 5.75 5.31
C ASN A 103 -8.63 6.70 6.50
N THR A 104 -7.57 7.36 6.97
CA THR A 104 -7.64 8.25 8.14
C THR A 104 -8.20 9.64 7.82
N TRP A 105 -8.19 10.07 6.54
CA TRP A 105 -8.61 11.43 6.17
C TRP A 105 -10.09 11.70 6.40
N ILE A 106 -10.94 10.70 6.32
CA ILE A 106 -12.35 10.84 6.57
C ILE A 106 -12.66 11.27 8.02
N LEU A 107 -11.74 11.03 8.96
CA LEU A 107 -11.87 11.44 10.36
C LEU A 107 -11.90 12.96 10.54
N ASP A 108 -11.41 13.74 9.58
CA ASP A 108 -11.45 15.21 9.62
C ASP A 108 -12.87 15.77 9.53
N GLY A 109 -13.81 14.99 8.99
CA GLY A 109 -15.21 15.37 8.88
C GLY A 109 -15.99 15.23 10.19
N CYS A 110 -15.46 14.55 11.20
CA CYS A 110 -16.13 14.31 12.47
C CYS A 110 -16.27 15.59 13.30
N LYS A 111 -17.48 15.86 13.79
CA LYS A 111 -17.78 17.04 14.61
C LYS A 111 -17.69 16.76 16.11
N THR A 112 -17.81 15.49 16.50
CA THR A 112 -17.77 15.04 17.89
C THR A 112 -16.79 13.91 18.08
N GLU A 113 -16.34 13.72 19.31
CA GLU A 113 -15.48 12.58 19.67
C GLU A 113 -16.21 11.24 19.50
N ALA A 114 -17.50 11.20 19.78
CA ALA A 114 -18.31 9.99 19.59
C ALA A 114 -18.39 9.57 18.11
N GLU A 115 -18.65 10.54 17.20
CA GLU A 115 -18.62 10.28 15.76
C GLU A 115 -17.23 9.77 15.31
N ARG A 116 -16.15 10.39 15.79
CA ARG A 116 -14.80 9.98 15.45
C ARG A 116 -14.51 8.58 15.94
N THR A 117 -14.86 8.25 17.19
CA THR A 117 -14.65 6.91 17.75
C THR A 117 -15.41 5.84 16.96
N SER A 118 -16.66 6.13 16.56
CA SER A 118 -17.45 5.21 15.72
C SER A 118 -16.75 4.97 14.39
N LEU A 119 -16.32 6.03 13.72
CA LEU A 119 -15.69 5.94 12.41
C LEU A 119 -14.29 5.30 12.48
N GLU A 120 -13.53 5.54 13.56
CA GLU A 120 -12.27 4.83 13.80
C GLU A 120 -12.46 3.32 13.88
N ASN A 121 -13.54 2.86 14.55
CA ASN A 121 -13.84 1.43 14.63
C ASN A 121 -14.20 0.85 13.27
N GLU A 122 -15.01 1.57 12.48
CA GLU A 122 -15.33 1.17 11.11
C GLU A 122 -14.07 1.06 10.22
N ILE A 123 -13.14 2.01 10.35
CA ILE A 123 -11.86 1.95 9.61
C ILE A 123 -11.02 0.75 10.07
N MET A 124 -11.01 0.43 11.37
CA MET A 124 -10.30 -0.75 11.88
C MET A 124 -10.89 -2.05 11.31
N GLU A 125 -12.22 -2.16 11.18
CA GLU A 125 -12.87 -3.30 10.52
C GLU A 125 -12.51 -3.38 9.02
N ILE A 126 -12.43 -2.22 8.34
CA ILE A 126 -11.97 -2.15 6.95
C ILE A 126 -10.52 -2.65 6.83
N TYR A 127 -9.63 -2.27 7.73
CA TYR A 127 -8.26 -2.78 7.72
C TYR A 127 -8.23 -4.29 7.95
N ASP A 128 -8.88 -4.78 9.00
CA ASP A 128 -8.91 -6.21 9.31
C ASP A 128 -9.38 -7.03 8.10
N SER A 129 -10.56 -6.70 7.56
CA SER A 129 -11.13 -7.43 6.43
C SER A 129 -10.29 -7.32 5.16
N SER A 130 -9.75 -6.12 4.86
CA SER A 130 -8.97 -5.88 3.64
C SER A 130 -7.62 -6.60 3.67
N TYR A 131 -6.92 -6.55 4.80
CA TYR A 131 -5.62 -7.22 4.94
C TYR A 131 -5.80 -8.74 4.92
N ARG A 132 -6.80 -9.29 5.61
CA ARG A 132 -7.11 -10.74 5.57
C ARG A 132 -7.40 -11.22 4.16
N GLU A 133 -8.20 -10.49 3.41
CA GLU A 133 -8.54 -10.83 2.03
C GLU A 133 -7.30 -10.81 1.12
N ILE A 134 -6.47 -9.78 1.21
CA ILE A 134 -5.21 -9.70 0.44
C ILE A 134 -4.26 -10.85 0.81
N LEU A 135 -4.09 -11.13 2.10
CA LEU A 135 -3.23 -12.21 2.57
C LEU A 135 -3.74 -13.59 2.11
N ALA A 136 -5.07 -13.79 2.12
CA ALA A 136 -5.68 -15.02 1.59
C ALA A 136 -5.43 -15.20 0.08
N GLN A 137 -5.61 -14.12 -0.71
CA GLN A 137 -5.34 -14.14 -2.16
C GLN A 137 -3.86 -14.40 -2.45
N ALA A 138 -2.95 -13.74 -1.72
CA ALA A 138 -1.51 -13.94 -1.87
C ALA A 138 -1.09 -15.37 -1.54
N LYS A 139 -1.62 -15.94 -0.45
CA LYS A 139 -1.37 -17.32 -0.05
C LYS A 139 -1.85 -18.32 -1.09
N ALA A 140 -3.05 -18.11 -1.64
CA ALA A 140 -3.60 -18.95 -2.70
C ALA A 140 -2.78 -18.90 -4.00
N ALA A 141 -2.11 -17.78 -4.26
CA ALA A 141 -1.23 -17.56 -5.40
C ALA A 141 0.25 -17.88 -5.12
N GLU A 142 0.59 -18.37 -3.92
CA GLU A 142 1.96 -18.68 -3.48
C GLU A 142 2.92 -17.47 -3.53
N ILE A 143 2.38 -16.24 -3.36
CA ILE A 143 3.15 -15.00 -3.35
C ILE A 143 3.59 -14.69 -1.91
N LYS A 144 4.88 -14.46 -1.72
CA LYS A 144 5.41 -14.02 -0.42
C LYS A 144 5.04 -12.56 -0.17
N MET A 145 4.39 -12.29 0.95
CA MET A 145 4.05 -10.92 1.35
C MET A 145 5.08 -10.34 2.32
N LEU A 146 5.39 -9.05 2.15
CA LEU A 146 6.01 -8.20 3.15
C LEU A 146 5.02 -7.06 3.43
N ILE A 147 4.50 -6.99 4.64
CA ILE A 147 3.54 -5.95 5.03
C ILE A 147 4.28 -4.87 5.81
N CYS A 148 4.17 -3.63 5.34
CA CYS A 148 4.81 -2.49 5.98
C CYS A 148 3.83 -1.73 6.86
N SER A 149 4.34 -1.14 7.95
CA SER A 149 3.58 -0.21 8.77
C SER A 149 3.14 1.01 7.96
N ILE A 150 2.01 1.60 8.32
CA ILE A 150 1.68 2.97 7.94
C ILE A 150 2.74 3.88 8.57
N THR A 151 3.31 4.81 7.81
CA THR A 151 4.32 5.75 8.29
C THR A 151 3.73 6.73 9.32
N PRO A 152 4.55 7.28 10.25
CA PRO A 152 4.11 8.38 11.08
C PRO A 152 3.83 9.62 10.21
N ILE A 153 3.21 10.63 10.79
CA ILE A 153 2.88 11.91 10.13
C ILE A 153 3.27 13.07 11.04
N HIS A 154 3.52 14.25 10.44
CA HIS A 154 3.67 15.49 11.20
C HIS A 154 2.73 16.58 10.68
N HIS A 155 2.57 17.71 11.41
CA HIS A 155 1.63 18.80 11.07
C HIS A 155 0.17 18.36 10.87
N GLN A 156 -0.22 17.25 11.48
CA GLN A 156 -1.56 16.67 11.40
C GLN A 156 -2.18 16.55 12.80
N PRO A 157 -3.52 16.45 12.90
CA PRO A 157 -4.21 16.34 14.19
C PRO A 157 -3.72 15.16 15.05
N GLU A 158 -3.61 15.37 16.36
CA GLU A 158 -3.13 14.36 17.32
C GLU A 158 -3.97 13.07 17.27
N PHE A 159 -5.29 13.18 17.12
CA PHE A 159 -6.14 11.99 17.05
C PHE A 159 -5.75 11.06 15.89
N ARG A 160 -5.32 11.61 14.73
CA ARG A 160 -4.89 10.81 13.58
C ARG A 160 -3.57 10.10 13.87
N LYS A 161 -2.61 10.76 14.54
CA LYS A 161 -1.34 10.14 14.94
C LYS A 161 -1.60 8.95 15.86
N HIS A 162 -2.46 9.11 16.89
CA HIS A 162 -2.84 8.03 17.79
C HIS A 162 -3.59 6.91 17.08
N PHE A 163 -4.45 7.24 16.13
CA PHE A 163 -5.16 6.25 15.34
C PHE A 163 -4.18 5.40 14.50
N ILE A 164 -3.14 6.01 13.87
CA ILE A 164 -2.12 5.27 13.12
C ILE A 164 -1.38 4.27 14.01
N VAL A 165 -1.07 4.64 15.26
CA VAL A 165 -0.46 3.69 16.22
C VAL A 165 -1.35 2.48 16.45
N ARG A 166 -2.67 2.68 16.61
CA ARG A 166 -3.66 1.59 16.78
C ARG A 166 -3.77 0.74 15.51
N ALA A 167 -3.80 1.38 14.35
CA ALA A 167 -3.87 0.69 13.06
C ALA A 167 -2.62 -0.19 12.84
N ASN A 168 -1.43 0.34 13.12
CA ASN A 168 -0.19 -0.43 13.00
C ASN A 168 -0.14 -1.63 13.95
N LYS A 169 -0.70 -1.52 15.16
CA LYS A 169 -0.82 -2.68 16.06
C LYS A 169 -1.73 -3.77 15.49
N LEU A 170 -2.85 -3.39 14.88
CA LEU A 170 -3.73 -4.35 14.19
C LEU A 170 -2.99 -5.01 13.02
N ILE A 171 -2.35 -4.22 12.17
CA ILE A 171 -1.62 -4.74 10.99
C ILE A 171 -0.51 -5.71 11.44
N GLN A 172 0.23 -5.35 12.48
CA GLN A 172 1.26 -6.24 13.05
C GLN A 172 0.65 -7.55 13.58
N ALA A 173 -0.45 -7.48 14.33
CA ALA A 173 -1.14 -8.68 14.83
C ALA A 173 -1.63 -9.59 13.69
N LEU A 174 -2.14 -9.01 12.59
CA LEU A 174 -2.51 -9.77 11.39
C LEU A 174 -1.30 -10.43 10.74
N CYS A 175 -0.16 -9.75 10.69
CA CYS A 175 1.08 -10.34 10.18
C CYS A 175 1.54 -11.53 11.03
N GLU A 176 1.46 -11.42 12.36
CA GLU A 176 1.78 -12.50 13.29
C GLU A 176 0.82 -13.68 13.12
N GLU A 177 -0.49 -13.44 13.04
CA GLU A 177 -1.51 -14.48 12.83
C GLU A 177 -1.31 -15.26 11.52
N HIS A 178 -0.94 -14.55 10.45
CA HIS A 178 -0.76 -15.14 9.12
C HIS A 178 0.68 -15.56 8.81
N GLU A 179 1.59 -15.47 9.78
CA GLU A 179 3.03 -15.79 9.65
C GLU A 179 3.72 -15.03 8.50
N VAL A 180 3.36 -13.75 8.35
CA VAL A 180 3.89 -12.85 7.30
C VAL A 180 4.83 -11.83 7.93
N PRO A 181 6.00 -11.56 7.35
CA PRO A 181 6.91 -10.52 7.84
C PRO A 181 6.25 -9.15 7.90
N TYR A 182 6.41 -8.47 9.05
CA TYR A 182 6.05 -7.09 9.26
C TYR A 182 7.29 -6.18 9.18
N VAL A 183 7.24 -5.15 8.33
CA VAL A 183 8.34 -4.19 8.17
C VAL A 183 7.96 -2.89 8.87
N ASP A 184 8.64 -2.60 9.97
CA ASP A 184 8.36 -1.43 10.79
C ASP A 184 9.09 -0.18 10.28
N TYR A 185 8.47 0.55 9.35
CA TYR A 185 8.92 1.89 8.96
C TYR A 185 8.55 2.94 10.00
N TYR A 186 7.41 2.73 10.72
CA TYR A 186 6.88 3.70 11.66
C TYR A 186 7.92 4.10 12.71
N SER A 187 8.46 3.13 13.44
CA SER A 187 9.41 3.40 14.52
C SER A 187 10.72 4.04 14.05
N LYS A 188 11.15 3.74 12.83
CA LYS A 188 12.39 4.27 12.24
C LYS A 188 12.29 5.73 11.78
N MET A 189 11.07 6.25 11.66
CA MET A 189 10.81 7.60 11.15
C MET A 189 10.29 8.57 12.24
N LEU A 190 10.27 8.13 13.49
CA LEU A 190 9.77 8.95 14.62
C LEU A 190 10.75 10.03 15.05
N ALA A 191 10.19 11.18 15.37
CA ALA A 191 10.85 12.22 16.15
C ALA A 191 10.99 11.79 17.63
N SER A 192 11.64 12.62 18.42
CA SER A 192 11.92 12.34 19.84
C SER A 192 10.66 12.25 20.73
N ASP A 193 9.51 12.73 20.26
CA ASP A 193 8.23 12.61 20.96
C ASP A 193 7.60 11.20 20.88
N GLY A 194 8.15 10.34 20.03
CA GLY A 194 7.72 8.94 19.88
C GLY A 194 6.40 8.73 19.17
N ILE A 195 5.83 9.76 18.52
CA ILE A 195 4.54 9.65 17.79
C ILE A 195 4.52 10.42 16.48
N THR A 196 5.31 11.50 16.38
CA THR A 196 5.34 12.36 15.19
C THR A 196 6.44 11.92 14.24
N MET A 197 6.25 12.05 12.94
CA MET A 197 7.34 11.87 11.97
C MET A 197 8.42 12.92 12.20
N GLU A 198 9.68 12.54 12.10
CA GLU A 198 10.80 13.48 12.08
C GLU A 198 10.63 14.47 10.93
N GLU A 199 10.60 15.78 11.25
CA GLU A 199 10.23 16.84 10.31
C GLU A 199 11.12 16.86 9.06
N SER A 200 12.40 16.50 9.22
CA SER A 200 13.37 16.42 8.13
C SER A 200 13.11 15.31 7.11
N LEU A 201 12.11 14.45 7.30
CA LEU A 201 11.82 13.30 6.41
C LEU A 201 10.67 13.56 5.43
N SER A 202 9.92 14.65 5.58
CA SER A 202 8.78 14.99 4.71
C SER A 202 8.60 16.50 4.63
N TRP A 203 8.19 17.02 3.47
CA TRP A 203 7.90 18.43 3.30
C TRP A 203 6.45 18.81 3.64
N ASP A 204 5.52 17.88 3.46
CA ASP A 204 4.08 18.10 3.69
C ASP A 204 3.55 17.36 4.94
N GLY A 205 4.42 16.64 5.60
CA GLY A 205 4.08 15.90 6.81
C GLY A 205 3.51 14.51 6.60
N VAL A 206 3.41 14.06 5.35
CA VAL A 206 2.83 12.75 4.99
C VAL A 206 3.74 11.99 4.02
N HIS A 207 4.15 12.64 2.92
CA HIS A 207 4.92 12.01 1.87
C HIS A 207 6.42 12.13 2.15
N PRO A 208 7.11 11.00 2.36
CA PRO A 208 8.56 11.02 2.54
C PRO A 208 9.27 11.61 1.31
N HIS A 209 10.35 12.35 1.55
CA HIS A 209 11.31 12.67 0.50
C HIS A 209 12.50 11.71 0.56
N VAL A 210 13.62 12.03 -0.11
CA VAL A 210 14.78 11.13 -0.23
C VAL A 210 15.27 10.58 1.10
N GLY A 211 15.28 11.38 2.18
CA GLY A 211 15.71 10.93 3.51
C GLY A 211 14.80 9.83 4.06
N GLY A 212 13.48 10.01 3.96
CA GLY A 212 12.50 9.03 4.39
C GLY A 212 12.54 7.75 3.54
N TYR A 213 12.59 7.86 2.20
CA TYR A 213 12.72 6.69 1.34
C TYR A 213 14.02 5.91 1.54
N ASN A 214 15.12 6.59 1.88
CA ASN A 214 16.37 5.91 2.22
C ASN A 214 16.26 5.10 3.52
N ILE A 215 15.49 5.59 4.51
CA ILE A 215 15.16 4.81 5.72
C ILE A 215 14.29 3.60 5.34
N MET A 216 13.30 3.78 4.49
CA MET A 216 12.39 2.70 4.08
C MET A 216 13.10 1.61 3.25
N LYS A 217 14.21 1.92 2.59
CA LYS A 217 15.01 0.94 1.85
C LYS A 217 15.77 -0.02 2.78
N THR A 218 16.14 0.41 3.99
CA THR A 218 16.96 -0.37 4.94
C THR A 218 16.15 -1.37 5.75
#